data_914903945974a7cc11bff1416971eabf
#
_entry.id   914903945974a7cc11bff1416971eabf
#
_cell.length_a   1.000
_cell.length_b   1.000
_cell.length_c   1.000
_cell.angle_alpha   90.00
_cell.angle_beta   90.00
_cell.angle_gamma   90.00
#
_symmetry.space_group_name_H-M   'P 1'
#
loop_
_entity.id
_entity.type
_entity.pdbx_description
1 polymer ?
#
loop_
_entity_poly.entity_id
_entity_poly.type
_entity_poly.pdbx_seq_one_letter_code
_entity_poly.pdbx_strand_id
1 'polypeptide(L)'
;MVALHDGPVPEGLRLEELSNIRAKFIAECDWDSLQNAKDSFRKRDIVFHNCHKSDKVVLWNSFELFDQLHLLQLLDCFAYKQEVSQRLSIIFIDEYLWQATSESQLERLGKREPVSEKQLVLGQLSWTAFTAATPELMLELMQECTSVLPFLQNALFRLFEEFPAQWSGLLRTEHCILELVRGGIS
;
A
#
# COMPACT_ATOMS: atom_id res chain seq x y z
N MET A 1 -6.23 3.35 -10.01
CA MET A 1 -5.45 2.12 -9.69
C MET A 1 -6.26 1.35 -8.66
N VAL A 2 -6.43 0.05 -8.84
CA VAL A 2 -7.19 -0.80 -7.89
C VAL A 2 -6.33 -1.05 -6.65
N ALA A 3 -6.92 -0.93 -5.46
CA ALA A 3 -6.23 -1.13 -4.19
C ALA A 3 -5.66 -2.55 -4.05
N LEU A 4 -4.53 -2.71 -3.36
CA LEU A 4 -3.89 -4.03 -3.19
C LEU A 4 -4.76 -5.02 -2.41
N HIS A 5 -5.63 -4.55 -1.52
CA HIS A 5 -6.57 -5.40 -0.78
C HIS A 5 -7.77 -5.87 -1.62
N ASP A 6 -7.99 -5.27 -2.81
CA ASP A 6 -9.06 -5.67 -3.73
C ASP A 6 -8.53 -6.66 -4.77
N GLY A 7 -8.20 -7.86 -4.40
CA GLY A 7 -7.81 -8.89 -5.35
C GLY A 7 -6.52 -9.62 -4.99
N PRO A 8 -6.06 -10.53 -5.86
CA PRO A 8 -4.98 -11.44 -5.51
C PRO A 8 -3.62 -10.74 -5.40
N VAL A 9 -2.93 -11.02 -4.30
CA VAL A 9 -1.53 -10.64 -4.04
C VAL A 9 -0.78 -11.89 -3.55
N PRO A 10 -0.52 -12.87 -4.43
CA PRO A 10 0.15 -14.10 -4.05
C PRO A 10 1.57 -13.86 -3.54
N GLU A 11 1.98 -14.70 -2.58
CA GLU A 11 3.31 -14.70 -1.98
C GLU A 11 4.43 -14.98 -3.00
N GLY A 12 5.61 -14.41 -2.77
CA GLY A 12 6.84 -14.76 -3.46
C GLY A 12 6.97 -14.28 -4.90
N LEU A 13 6.06 -13.44 -5.37
CA LEU A 13 6.09 -12.93 -6.74
C LEU A 13 6.96 -11.68 -6.89
N ARG A 14 7.66 -11.60 -8.03
CA ARG A 14 8.28 -10.36 -8.46
C ARG A 14 7.23 -9.34 -8.90
N LEU A 15 7.59 -8.07 -8.87
CA LEU A 15 6.70 -6.95 -9.20
C LEU A 15 5.96 -7.14 -10.54
N GLU A 16 6.65 -7.57 -11.59
CA GLU A 16 6.07 -7.77 -12.93
C GLU A 16 5.08 -8.95 -12.98
N GLU A 17 5.37 -10.02 -12.24
CA GLU A 17 4.48 -11.19 -12.16
C GLU A 17 3.19 -10.81 -11.45
N LEU A 18 3.30 -10.09 -10.33
CA LEU A 18 2.16 -9.54 -9.61
C LEU A 18 1.36 -8.57 -10.48
N SER A 19 2.03 -7.67 -11.22
CA SER A 19 1.39 -6.75 -12.17
C SER A 19 0.53 -7.47 -13.20
N ASN A 20 1.04 -8.58 -13.74
CA ASN A 20 0.29 -9.39 -14.73
C ASN A 20 -0.93 -10.08 -14.12
N ILE A 21 -0.81 -10.63 -12.91
CA ILE A 21 -1.93 -11.27 -12.20
C ILE A 21 -3.02 -10.23 -11.91
N ARG A 22 -2.63 -9.08 -11.38
CA ARG A 22 -3.56 -8.01 -11.04
C ARG A 22 -4.24 -7.39 -12.27
N ALA A 23 -3.52 -7.27 -13.40
CA ALA A 23 -4.13 -6.80 -14.65
C ALA A 23 -5.22 -7.75 -15.16
N LYS A 24 -5.02 -9.07 -15.02
CA LYS A 24 -6.04 -10.06 -15.35
C LYS A 24 -7.25 -9.94 -14.42
N PHE A 25 -7.02 -9.86 -13.12
CA PHE A 25 -8.09 -9.69 -12.13
C PHE A 25 -8.95 -8.44 -12.42
N ILE A 26 -8.33 -7.29 -12.70
CA ILE A 26 -9.03 -6.06 -13.05
C ILE A 26 -9.94 -6.25 -14.28
N ALA A 27 -9.44 -6.98 -15.29
CA ALA A 27 -10.22 -7.26 -16.49
C ALA A 27 -11.34 -8.28 -16.23
N GLU A 28 -11.14 -9.28 -15.40
CA GLU A 28 -12.14 -10.26 -15.00
C GLU A 28 -13.28 -9.64 -14.16
N CYS A 29 -12.99 -8.57 -13.44
CA CYS A 29 -13.97 -7.78 -12.70
C CYS A 29 -14.68 -6.70 -13.54
N ASP A 30 -14.39 -6.61 -14.86
CA ASP A 30 -14.92 -5.56 -15.75
C ASP A 30 -14.60 -4.11 -15.30
N TRP A 31 -13.55 -3.92 -14.47
CA TRP A 31 -13.15 -2.58 -14.00
C TRP A 31 -12.33 -1.79 -15.02
N ASP A 32 -11.60 -2.52 -15.88
CA ASP A 32 -10.89 -1.94 -17.05
C ASP A 32 -10.56 -3.06 -18.04
N SER A 33 -10.20 -2.69 -19.28
CA SER A 33 -9.71 -3.66 -20.25
C SER A 33 -8.35 -4.24 -19.83
N LEU A 34 -8.09 -5.49 -20.19
CA LEU A 34 -6.81 -6.15 -19.92
C LEU A 34 -5.63 -5.34 -20.48
N GLN A 35 -5.79 -4.74 -21.66
CA GLN A 35 -4.75 -3.95 -22.28
C GLN A 35 -4.44 -2.69 -21.50
N ASN A 36 -5.46 -1.91 -21.11
CA ASN A 36 -5.30 -0.71 -20.32
C ASN A 36 -4.67 -1.00 -18.95
N ALA A 37 -5.13 -2.04 -18.27
CA ALA A 37 -4.60 -2.46 -16.99
C ALA A 37 -3.11 -2.83 -17.11
N LYS A 38 -2.72 -3.63 -18.12
CA LYS A 38 -1.32 -3.95 -18.39
C LYS A 38 -0.47 -2.73 -18.69
N ASP A 39 -0.97 -1.80 -19.50
CA ASP A 39 -0.24 -0.58 -19.86
C ASP A 39 -0.05 0.33 -18.63
N SER A 40 -1.02 0.40 -17.74
CA SER A 40 -0.93 1.15 -16.49
C SER A 40 0.13 0.55 -15.56
N PHE A 41 0.12 -0.75 -15.34
CA PHE A 41 1.14 -1.43 -14.54
C PHE A 41 2.53 -1.29 -15.18
N ARG A 42 2.66 -1.49 -16.49
CA ARG A 42 3.93 -1.33 -17.19
C ARG A 42 4.53 0.06 -17.03
N LYS A 43 3.72 1.12 -17.13
CA LYS A 43 4.18 2.51 -16.90
C LYS A 43 4.73 2.67 -15.48
N ARG A 44 4.03 2.16 -14.46
CA ARG A 44 4.49 2.16 -13.07
C ARG A 44 5.81 1.39 -12.91
N ASP A 45 5.88 0.17 -13.44
CA ASP A 45 7.02 -0.72 -13.30
C ASP A 45 8.27 -0.13 -13.97
N ILE A 46 8.12 0.56 -15.13
CA ILE A 46 9.21 1.29 -15.79
C ILE A 46 9.76 2.41 -14.87
N VAL A 47 8.89 3.18 -14.22
CA VAL A 47 9.33 4.23 -13.27
C VAL A 47 10.10 3.60 -12.12
N PHE A 48 9.56 2.53 -11.55
CA PHE A 48 10.20 1.80 -10.46
C PHE A 48 11.57 1.20 -10.87
N HIS A 49 11.67 0.59 -12.05
CA HIS A 49 12.94 0.06 -12.54
C HIS A 49 13.98 1.14 -12.84
N ASN A 50 13.55 2.32 -13.27
CA ASN A 50 14.47 3.44 -13.58
C ASN A 50 14.86 4.27 -12.34
N CYS A 51 14.31 4.04 -11.17
CA CYS A 51 14.62 4.81 -9.96
C CYS A 51 16.12 4.73 -9.56
N HIS A 52 16.83 3.67 -9.96
CA HIS A 52 18.29 3.54 -9.75
C HIS A 52 19.11 4.61 -10.49
N LYS A 53 18.53 5.25 -11.52
CA LYS A 53 19.17 6.34 -12.27
C LYS A 53 18.98 7.71 -11.62
N SER A 54 18.13 7.79 -10.60
CA SER A 54 17.81 9.05 -9.92
C SER A 54 18.76 9.28 -8.75
N ASP A 55 19.18 10.53 -8.54
CA ASP A 55 20.02 10.90 -7.39
C ASP A 55 19.29 10.77 -6.06
N LYS A 56 17.98 10.92 -6.08
CA LYS A 56 17.10 10.82 -4.90
C LYS A 56 15.78 10.18 -5.30
N VAL A 57 15.26 9.34 -4.42
CA VAL A 57 13.92 8.75 -4.50
C VAL A 57 13.15 9.15 -3.24
N VAL A 58 11.99 9.76 -3.40
CA VAL A 58 11.16 10.22 -2.28
C VAL A 58 9.82 9.51 -2.31
N LEU A 59 9.51 8.78 -1.25
CA LEU A 59 8.22 8.14 -1.05
C LEU A 59 7.30 9.12 -0.33
N TRP A 60 6.19 9.47 -0.97
CA TRP A 60 5.10 10.22 -0.36
C TRP A 60 4.05 9.23 0.10
N ASN A 61 3.71 9.25 1.37
CA ASN A 61 2.85 8.24 1.95
C ASN A 61 1.85 8.84 2.93
N SER A 62 0.57 8.63 2.68
CA SER A 62 -0.51 9.05 3.58
C SER A 62 -0.88 7.94 4.57
N PHE A 63 -1.79 8.26 5.52
CA PHE A 63 -2.30 7.32 6.51
C PHE A 63 -3.30 6.29 5.94
N GLU A 64 -3.71 6.44 4.69
CA GLU A 64 -4.73 5.59 4.07
C GLU A 64 -4.23 4.16 3.86
N LEU A 65 -5.11 3.18 4.07
CA LEU A 65 -4.80 1.76 3.86
C LEU A 65 -4.15 1.49 2.50
N PHE A 66 -4.69 2.10 1.46
CA PHE A 66 -4.18 1.99 0.09
C PHE A 66 -2.70 2.38 0.00
N ASP A 67 -2.34 3.54 0.54
CA ASP A 67 -0.98 4.05 0.52
C ASP A 67 -0.05 3.21 1.38
N GLN A 68 -0.52 2.77 2.56
CA GLN A 68 0.28 1.95 3.47
C GLN A 68 0.64 0.60 2.82
N LEU A 69 -0.29 -0.09 2.18
CA LEU A 69 0.00 -1.35 1.48
C LEU A 69 0.98 -1.15 0.31
N HIS A 70 0.86 -0.05 -0.44
CA HIS A 70 1.85 0.29 -1.47
C HIS A 70 3.22 0.62 -0.88
N LEU A 71 3.26 1.30 0.27
CA LEU A 71 4.51 1.54 0.99
C LEU A 71 5.20 0.23 1.34
N LEU A 72 4.47 -0.75 1.90
CA LEU A 72 5.05 -2.05 2.25
C LEU A 72 5.65 -2.74 1.01
N GLN A 73 4.93 -2.74 -0.10
CA GLN A 73 5.44 -3.28 -1.38
C GLN A 73 6.72 -2.59 -1.83
N LEU A 74 6.78 -1.26 -1.74
CA LEU A 74 7.95 -0.49 -2.15
C LEU A 74 9.14 -0.72 -1.22
N LEU A 75 8.92 -0.74 0.10
CA LEU A 75 9.98 -1.01 1.08
C LEU A 75 10.57 -2.41 0.89
N ASP A 76 9.73 -3.44 0.69
CA ASP A 76 10.17 -4.79 0.36
C ASP A 76 11.03 -4.80 -0.92
N CYS A 77 10.53 -4.22 -2.00
CA CYS A 77 11.26 -4.14 -3.25
C CYS A 77 12.60 -3.39 -3.13
N PHE A 78 12.68 -2.32 -2.34
CA PHE A 78 13.89 -1.51 -2.17
C PHE A 78 14.89 -2.13 -1.20
N ALA A 79 14.46 -2.97 -0.27
CA ALA A 79 15.35 -3.67 0.65
C ALA A 79 16.38 -4.55 -0.07
N TYR A 80 16.03 -5.07 -1.24
CA TYR A 80 16.95 -5.85 -2.09
C TYR A 80 17.81 -5.00 -3.03
N LYS A 81 17.66 -3.65 -3.04
CA LYS A 81 18.36 -2.72 -3.93
C LYS A 81 19.20 -1.73 -3.13
N GLN A 82 20.31 -2.19 -2.58
CA GLN A 82 21.17 -1.41 -1.66
C GLN A 82 21.56 -0.03 -2.22
N GLU A 83 21.84 0.10 -3.52
CA GLU A 83 22.19 1.38 -4.14
C GLU A 83 21.05 2.39 -4.12
N VAL A 84 19.79 1.92 -4.17
CA VAL A 84 18.60 2.78 -4.12
C VAL A 84 18.21 3.10 -2.69
N SER A 85 18.29 2.11 -1.78
CA SER A 85 17.92 2.28 -0.38
C SER A 85 18.69 3.39 0.33
N GLN A 86 19.97 3.59 -0.03
CA GLN A 86 20.81 4.69 0.50
C GLN A 86 20.37 6.09 0.04
N ARG A 87 19.57 6.19 -1.03
CA ARG A 87 19.06 7.46 -1.60
C ARG A 87 17.57 7.64 -1.39
N LEU A 88 16.96 6.71 -0.67
CA LEU A 88 15.54 6.67 -0.40
C LEU A 88 15.20 7.58 0.78
N SER A 89 14.19 8.41 0.59
CA SER A 89 13.62 9.23 1.64
C SER A 89 12.12 9.04 1.70
N ILE A 90 11.51 9.30 2.86
CA ILE A 90 10.07 9.18 3.07
C ILE A 90 9.49 10.47 3.65
N ILE A 91 8.26 10.74 3.29
CA ILE A 91 7.42 11.80 3.85
C ILE A 91 6.12 11.14 4.29
N PHE A 92 5.80 11.25 5.57
CA PHE A 92 4.51 10.84 6.11
C PHE A 92 3.55 12.02 6.12
N ILE A 93 2.33 11.79 5.61
CA ILE A 93 1.29 12.81 5.48
C ILE A 93 0.07 12.36 6.27
N ASP A 94 -0.33 13.18 7.24
CA ASP A 94 -1.46 12.96 8.14
C ASP A 94 -2.77 13.57 7.62
N GLU A 95 -2.80 13.93 6.34
CA GLU A 95 -3.95 14.43 5.61
C GLU A 95 -4.09 13.72 4.25
N TYR A 96 -5.21 13.88 3.59
CA TYR A 96 -5.41 13.35 2.26
C TYR A 96 -4.53 14.09 1.24
N LEU A 97 -3.78 13.35 0.41
CA LEU A 97 -2.87 13.91 -0.59
C LEU A 97 -3.55 14.91 -1.54
N TRP A 98 -4.83 14.69 -1.86
CA TRP A 98 -5.59 15.59 -2.74
C TRP A 98 -5.94 16.94 -2.09
N GLN A 99 -5.81 17.07 -0.77
CA GLN A 99 -6.00 18.34 -0.04
C GLN A 99 -4.71 19.15 0.04
N ALA A 100 -3.56 18.54 -0.23
CA ALA A 100 -2.26 19.21 -0.11
C ALA A 100 -2.07 20.26 -1.21
N THR A 101 -1.78 21.51 -0.81
CA THR A 101 -1.41 22.58 -1.74
C THR A 101 0.03 22.43 -2.22
N SER A 102 0.38 23.08 -3.34
CA SER A 102 1.77 23.08 -3.84
C SER A 102 2.76 23.63 -2.81
N GLU A 103 2.35 24.63 -2.02
CA GLU A 103 3.18 25.22 -0.98
C GLU A 103 3.42 24.24 0.17
N SER A 104 2.37 23.56 0.66
CA SER A 104 2.49 22.54 1.69
C SER A 104 3.34 21.35 1.23
N GLN A 105 3.23 20.96 -0.04
CA GLN A 105 4.07 19.91 -0.63
C GLN A 105 5.55 20.30 -0.64
N LEU A 106 5.89 21.54 -1.03
CA LEU A 106 7.28 22.02 -1.02
C LEU A 106 7.86 22.06 0.39
N GLU A 107 7.08 22.54 1.39
CA GLU A 107 7.49 22.54 2.79
C GLU A 107 7.78 21.12 3.30
N ARG A 108 6.89 20.17 3.01
CA ARG A 108 7.04 18.76 3.38
C ARG A 108 8.24 18.10 2.70
N LEU A 109 8.52 18.45 1.44
CA LEU A 109 9.71 17.98 0.74
C LEU A 109 11.00 18.39 1.46
N GLY A 110 11.01 19.57 2.07
CA GLY A 110 12.11 20.03 2.94
C GLY A 110 12.29 19.22 4.23
N LYS A 111 11.21 18.59 4.71
CA LYS A 111 11.17 17.78 5.95
C LYS A 111 11.29 16.26 5.71
N ARG A 112 11.60 15.84 4.48
CA ARG A 112 11.77 14.41 4.18
C ARG A 112 12.88 13.79 5.02
N GLU A 113 12.66 12.58 5.46
CA GLU A 113 13.61 11.82 6.26
C GLU A 113 14.21 10.66 5.44
N PRO A 114 15.51 10.32 5.62
CA PRO A 114 16.07 9.11 5.02
C PRO A 114 15.33 7.88 5.55
N VAL A 115 15.06 6.93 4.66
CA VAL A 115 14.47 5.64 5.08
C VAL A 115 15.52 4.86 5.87
N SER A 116 15.17 4.47 7.08
CA SER A 116 16.03 3.71 7.98
C SER A 116 16.01 2.22 7.65
N GLU A 117 17.06 1.50 8.06
CA GLU A 117 17.11 0.03 7.96
C GLU A 117 15.93 -0.63 8.70
N LYS A 118 15.54 -0.10 9.85
CA LYS A 118 14.38 -0.60 10.61
C LYS A 118 13.08 -0.49 9.81
N GLN A 119 12.90 0.59 9.06
CA GLN A 119 11.73 0.76 8.20
C GLN A 119 11.75 -0.23 7.02
N LEU A 120 12.92 -0.48 6.42
CA LEU A 120 13.06 -1.48 5.36
C LEU A 120 12.72 -2.88 5.87
N VAL A 121 13.31 -3.28 7.01
CA VAL A 121 13.05 -4.59 7.63
C VAL A 121 11.58 -4.74 8.00
N LEU A 122 10.97 -3.74 8.64
CA LEU A 122 9.56 -3.78 8.98
C LEU A 122 8.68 -3.84 7.72
N GLY A 123 9.04 -3.10 6.66
CA GLY A 123 8.36 -3.16 5.37
C GLY A 123 8.37 -4.56 4.76
N GLN A 124 9.52 -5.25 4.76
CA GLN A 124 9.65 -6.63 4.28
C GLN A 124 8.81 -7.61 5.11
N LEU A 125 8.90 -7.55 6.43
CA LEU A 125 8.11 -8.42 7.31
C LEU A 125 6.61 -8.20 7.10
N SER A 126 6.20 -6.94 6.99
CA SER A 126 4.80 -6.57 6.78
C SER A 126 4.29 -6.98 5.39
N TRP A 127 5.12 -6.85 4.35
CA TRP A 127 4.77 -7.32 3.01
C TRP A 127 4.63 -8.84 2.96
N THR A 128 5.56 -9.57 3.58
CA THR A 128 5.47 -11.03 3.73
C THR A 128 4.20 -11.43 4.47
N ALA A 129 3.87 -10.77 5.58
CA ALA A 129 2.65 -11.03 6.34
C ALA A 129 1.37 -10.73 5.53
N PHE A 130 1.36 -9.64 4.75
CA PHE A 130 0.23 -9.26 3.91
C PHE A 130 -0.02 -10.23 2.75
N THR A 131 1.05 -10.77 2.15
CA THR A 131 0.96 -11.70 1.01
C THR A 131 0.82 -13.16 1.42
N ALA A 132 0.94 -13.48 2.72
CA ALA A 132 0.81 -14.83 3.24
C ALA A 132 -0.58 -15.43 2.96
N ALA A 133 -0.64 -16.75 2.82
CA ALA A 133 -1.89 -17.46 2.55
C ALA A 133 -2.93 -17.36 3.69
N THR A 134 -2.47 -17.03 4.90
CA THR A 134 -3.29 -16.96 6.12
C THR A 134 -2.93 -15.71 6.94
N PRO A 135 -3.85 -15.18 7.77
CA PRO A 135 -3.66 -13.91 8.45
C PRO A 135 -2.79 -13.96 9.73
N GLU A 136 -2.28 -15.14 10.13
CA GLU A 136 -1.58 -15.33 11.41
C GLU A 136 -0.36 -14.42 11.53
N LEU A 137 0.49 -14.35 10.48
CA LEU A 137 1.68 -13.49 10.49
C LEU A 137 1.31 -12.01 10.63
N MET A 138 0.16 -11.61 10.08
CA MET A 138 -0.30 -10.23 10.20
C MET A 138 -0.84 -9.94 11.60
N LEU A 139 -1.49 -10.90 12.24
CA LEU A 139 -1.92 -10.81 13.64
C LEU A 139 -0.74 -10.73 14.59
N GLU A 140 0.33 -11.50 14.35
CA GLU A 140 1.59 -11.42 15.10
C GLU A 140 2.23 -10.04 14.93
N LEU A 141 2.32 -9.55 13.69
CA LEU A 141 2.87 -8.22 13.38
C LEU A 141 2.14 -7.08 14.12
N MET A 142 0.83 -7.18 14.30
CA MET A 142 0.04 -6.18 15.03
C MET A 142 0.38 -6.13 16.53
N GLN A 143 1.00 -7.16 17.09
CA GLN A 143 1.45 -7.19 18.49
C GLN A 143 2.85 -6.60 18.65
N GLU A 144 3.57 -6.42 17.54
CA GLU A 144 4.92 -5.86 17.52
C GLU A 144 4.91 -4.33 17.47
N CYS A 145 6.07 -3.73 17.75
CA CYS A 145 6.23 -2.29 17.67
C CYS A 145 6.37 -1.83 16.21
N THR A 146 5.32 -1.22 15.67
CA THR A 146 5.30 -0.67 14.30
C THR A 146 5.61 0.83 14.24
N SER A 147 6.07 1.44 15.33
CA SER A 147 6.22 2.91 15.50
C SER A 147 7.13 3.59 14.47
N VAL A 148 8.06 2.85 13.84
CA VAL A 148 8.92 3.38 12.77
C VAL A 148 8.15 3.61 11.45
N LEU A 149 6.94 3.05 11.30
CA LEU A 149 5.97 3.33 10.25
C LEU A 149 4.66 3.79 10.93
N PRO A 150 4.51 5.10 11.18
CA PRO A 150 3.56 5.63 12.17
C PRO A 150 2.08 5.33 11.86
N PHE A 151 1.74 5.09 10.59
CA PHE A 151 0.36 4.81 10.18
C PHE A 151 0.07 3.32 9.98
N LEU A 152 1.09 2.45 10.03
CA LEU A 152 0.97 1.04 9.68
C LEU A 152 -0.03 0.31 10.58
N GLN A 153 0.04 0.50 11.88
CA GLN A 153 -0.84 -0.20 12.82
C GLN A 153 -2.32 0.08 12.54
N ASN A 154 -2.67 1.36 12.33
CA ASN A 154 -4.04 1.74 12.00
C ASN A 154 -4.49 1.19 10.64
N ALA A 155 -3.59 1.17 9.66
CA ALA A 155 -3.87 0.58 8.35
C ALA A 155 -4.11 -0.93 8.44
N LEU A 156 -3.36 -1.65 9.26
CA LEU A 156 -3.57 -3.08 9.49
C LEU A 156 -4.92 -3.34 10.20
N PHE A 157 -5.28 -2.54 11.21
CA PHE A 157 -6.62 -2.61 11.81
C PHE A 157 -7.70 -2.40 10.75
N ARG A 158 -7.54 -1.37 9.91
CA ARG A 158 -8.48 -1.09 8.82
C ARG A 158 -8.56 -2.24 7.81
N LEU A 159 -7.43 -2.90 7.50
CA LEU A 159 -7.40 -4.08 6.63
C LEU A 159 -8.20 -5.25 7.21
N PHE A 160 -8.08 -5.51 8.52
CA PHE A 160 -8.86 -6.56 9.16
C PHE A 160 -10.37 -6.29 9.14
N GLU A 161 -10.80 -5.04 9.08
CA GLU A 161 -12.21 -4.68 8.92
C GLU A 161 -12.76 -4.96 7.51
N GLU A 162 -11.90 -5.29 6.53
CA GLU A 162 -12.31 -5.81 5.21
C GLU A 162 -12.61 -7.32 5.22
N PHE A 163 -12.45 -8.00 6.35
CA PHE A 163 -12.95 -9.35 6.53
C PHE A 163 -14.35 -9.32 7.15
N PRO A 164 -15.22 -10.32 6.83
CA PRO A 164 -16.57 -10.37 7.38
C PRO A 164 -16.56 -10.47 8.90
N ALA A 165 -17.31 -9.59 9.56
CA ALA A 165 -17.47 -9.64 11.01
C ALA A 165 -18.27 -10.87 11.43
N GLN A 166 -17.86 -11.58 12.50
CA GLN A 166 -18.55 -12.79 12.98
C GLN A 166 -20.03 -12.58 13.31
N TRP A 167 -20.37 -11.37 13.83
CA TRP A 167 -21.72 -11.06 14.28
C TRP A 167 -22.68 -10.63 13.16
N SER A 168 -22.17 -10.10 12.03
CA SER A 168 -23.01 -9.61 10.92
C SER A 168 -22.79 -10.36 9.60
N GLY A 169 -21.64 -11.03 9.44
CA GLY A 169 -21.21 -11.58 8.17
C GLY A 169 -20.85 -10.55 7.11
N LEU A 170 -20.80 -9.25 7.47
CA LEU A 170 -20.55 -8.14 6.56
C LEU A 170 -19.16 -7.56 6.77
N LEU A 171 -18.57 -7.05 5.69
CA LEU A 171 -17.41 -6.17 5.71
C LEU A 171 -17.79 -4.82 6.33
N ARG A 172 -16.83 -4.09 6.89
CA ARG A 172 -17.07 -2.74 7.42
C ARG A 172 -17.74 -1.83 6.40
N THR A 173 -17.25 -1.80 5.17
CA THR A 173 -17.80 -0.97 4.10
C THR A 173 -19.26 -1.31 3.79
N GLU A 174 -19.60 -2.60 3.72
CA GLU A 174 -20.97 -3.06 3.54
C GLU A 174 -21.87 -2.67 4.70
N HIS A 175 -21.37 -2.83 5.93
CA HIS A 175 -22.08 -2.42 7.13
C HIS A 175 -22.36 -0.92 7.14
N CYS A 176 -21.38 -0.07 6.83
CA CYS A 176 -21.56 1.37 6.74
C CYS A 176 -22.59 1.77 5.68
N ILE A 177 -22.57 1.14 4.50
CA ILE A 177 -23.56 1.38 3.44
C ILE A 177 -24.97 1.05 3.94
N LEU A 178 -25.15 -0.11 4.57
CA LEU A 178 -26.45 -0.51 5.10
C LEU A 178 -26.97 0.43 6.19
N GLU A 179 -26.11 0.90 7.08
CA GLU A 179 -26.48 1.88 8.11
C GLU A 179 -26.90 3.22 7.49
N LEU A 180 -26.18 3.70 6.48
CA LEU A 180 -26.55 4.92 5.76
C LEU A 180 -27.93 4.78 5.07
N VAL A 181 -28.16 3.67 4.38
CA VAL A 181 -29.46 3.39 3.73
C VAL A 181 -30.58 3.31 4.75
N ARG A 182 -30.39 2.62 5.89
CA ARG A 182 -31.36 2.55 6.99
C ARG A 182 -31.63 3.92 7.62
N GLY A 183 -30.61 4.77 7.72
CA GLY A 183 -30.71 6.13 8.23
C GLY A 183 -31.40 7.11 7.29
N GLY A 184 -31.80 6.68 6.08
CA GLY A 184 -32.53 7.51 5.10
C GLY A 184 -31.64 8.46 4.29
N ILE A 185 -30.33 8.21 4.24
CA ILE A 185 -29.40 8.92 3.33
C ILE A 185 -29.42 8.15 2.01
N SER A 186 -30.05 8.74 1.00
CA SER A 186 -30.10 8.25 -0.38
C SER A 186 -29.07 8.99 -1.24
#